data_f9de4e7c7abbe5c6df13b75a04676ac2
#
_entry.id   f9de4e7c7abbe5c6df13b75a04676ac2
#
_cell.length_a   1.000
_cell.length_b   1.000
_cell.length_c   1.000
_cell.angle_alpha   90.00
_cell.angle_beta   90.00
_cell.angle_gamma   90.00
#
_symmetry.space_group_name_H-M   'P 1'
#
loop_
_entity.id
_entity.type
_entity.pdbx_description
1 polymer ?
#
loop_
_entity_poly.entity_id
_entity_poly.type
_entity_poly.pdbx_seq_one_letter_code
_entity_poly.pdbx_strand_id
1 'polypeptide(L)'
;MIKGVGLDLCEISRMEGKLTDERFLNRFFTSDEVSYIHSKGKCAAQTLAGLFAAKEALAKALGTGIAFDLKDVSVRHDEAGRPGYTLSGRAEQLAGGDRFHLSVSHDGGMAAAVCIREGEE
;
A
#
# COMPACT_ATOMS: atom_id res chain seq x y z
N MET A 1 7.66 4.25 -20.46
CA MET A 1 8.97 4.22 -19.76
C MET A 1 8.77 4.17 -18.25
N ILE A 2 9.73 3.62 -17.57
CA ILE A 2 9.70 3.60 -16.10
C ILE A 2 10.07 4.99 -15.60
N LYS A 3 9.22 5.57 -14.77
CA LYS A 3 9.37 6.93 -14.25
C LYS A 3 9.74 6.95 -12.78
N GLY A 4 9.57 5.85 -12.07
CA GLY A 4 9.92 5.79 -10.67
C GLY A 4 9.81 4.38 -10.11
N VAL A 5 10.58 4.13 -9.06
CA VAL A 5 10.57 2.85 -8.35
C VAL A 5 10.54 3.15 -6.87
N GLY A 6 9.64 2.49 -6.16
CA GLY A 6 9.56 2.59 -4.71
C GLY A 6 9.68 1.23 -4.06
N LEU A 7 10.43 1.17 -2.98
CA LEU A 7 10.59 -0.04 -2.19
C LEU A 7 10.42 0.33 -0.73
N ASP A 8 9.63 -0.44 -0.02
CA ASP A 8 9.43 -0.22 1.40
C ASP A 8 9.40 -1.52 2.18
N LEU A 9 9.82 -1.46 3.41
CA LEU A 9 9.82 -2.57 4.35
C LEU A 9 9.01 -2.19 5.58
N CYS A 10 8.23 -3.12 6.10
CA CYS A 10 7.46 -2.90 7.31
C CYS A 10 7.58 -4.12 8.21
N GLU A 11 7.99 -3.89 9.45
CA GLU A 11 8.12 -4.96 10.43
C GLU A 11 6.72 -5.38 10.89
N ILE A 12 6.41 -6.67 10.73
CA ILE A 12 5.07 -7.20 11.00
C ILE A 12 4.70 -7.03 12.48
N SER A 13 5.65 -7.26 13.39
CA SER A 13 5.40 -7.14 14.82
C SER A 13 4.94 -5.74 15.24
N ARG A 14 5.39 -4.70 14.53
CA ARG A 14 4.95 -3.33 14.79
C ARG A 14 3.47 -3.11 14.49
N MET A 15 2.91 -3.93 13.62
CA MET A 15 1.52 -3.78 13.17
C MET A 15 0.53 -4.57 14.04
N GLU A 16 1.01 -5.47 14.88
CA GLU A 16 0.11 -6.28 15.74
C GLU A 16 -0.78 -5.40 16.62
N GLY A 17 -0.20 -4.41 17.29
CA GLY A 17 -0.95 -3.49 18.13
C GLY A 17 -1.83 -2.52 17.36
N LYS A 18 -1.61 -2.38 16.05
CA LYS A 18 -2.38 -1.48 15.22
C LYS A 18 -3.69 -2.09 14.72
N LEU A 19 -3.84 -3.41 14.80
CA LEU A 19 -5.04 -4.09 14.34
C LEU A 19 -6.31 -3.65 15.09
N THR A 20 -6.16 -3.20 16.32
CA THR A 20 -7.28 -2.71 17.13
C THR A 20 -7.24 -1.20 17.36
N ASP A 21 -6.32 -0.51 16.71
CA ASP A 21 -6.18 0.94 16.80
C ASP A 21 -7.02 1.59 15.67
N GLU A 22 -8.26 1.90 15.99
CA GLU A 22 -9.19 2.46 15.01
C GLU A 22 -8.73 3.81 14.45
N ARG A 23 -8.06 4.65 15.26
CA ARG A 23 -7.55 5.94 14.77
C ARG A 23 -6.50 5.73 13.71
N PHE A 24 -5.57 4.81 13.95
CA PHE A 24 -4.53 4.48 12.97
C PHE A 24 -5.15 3.94 11.68
N LEU A 25 -6.02 2.93 11.82
CA LEU A 25 -6.63 2.29 10.64
C LEU A 25 -7.44 3.28 9.83
N ASN A 26 -8.27 4.09 10.49
CA ASN A 26 -9.11 5.05 9.78
C ASN A 26 -8.33 6.21 9.17
N ARG A 27 -7.15 6.49 9.70
CA ARG A 27 -6.31 7.55 9.14
C ARG A 27 -5.66 7.14 7.83
N PHE A 28 -5.24 5.88 7.70
CA PHE A 28 -4.41 5.44 6.58
C PHE A 28 -5.09 4.48 5.63
N PHE A 29 -6.21 3.89 6.02
CA PHE A 29 -6.86 2.85 5.23
C PHE A 29 -8.33 3.14 5.01
N THR A 30 -8.85 2.71 3.85
CA THR A 30 -10.28 2.78 3.56
C THR A 30 -11.01 1.69 4.35
N SER A 31 -12.35 1.80 4.46
CA SER A 31 -13.15 0.79 5.14
C SER A 31 -13.02 -0.58 4.47
N ASP A 32 -12.91 -0.62 3.15
CA ASP A 32 -12.72 -1.87 2.42
C ASP A 32 -11.37 -2.51 2.75
N GLU A 33 -10.32 -1.70 2.85
CA GLU A 33 -9.01 -2.20 3.24
C GLU A 33 -9.02 -2.74 4.68
N VAL A 34 -9.69 -2.04 5.59
CA VAL A 34 -9.79 -2.48 6.99
C VAL A 34 -10.53 -3.81 7.08
N SER A 35 -11.63 -3.96 6.34
CA SER A 35 -12.38 -5.22 6.29
C SER A 35 -11.51 -6.35 5.73
N TYR A 36 -10.77 -6.07 4.69
CA TYR A 36 -9.86 -7.05 4.09
C TYR A 36 -8.80 -7.51 5.10
N ILE A 37 -8.17 -6.56 5.81
CA ILE A 37 -7.18 -6.86 6.83
C ILE A 37 -7.78 -7.77 7.92
N HIS A 38 -8.93 -7.38 8.48
CA HIS A 38 -9.55 -8.14 9.55
C HIS A 38 -10.03 -9.53 9.09
N SER A 39 -10.31 -9.70 7.80
CA SER A 39 -10.72 -11.00 7.27
C SER A 39 -9.60 -12.04 7.27
N LYS A 40 -8.35 -11.63 7.49
CA LYS A 40 -7.19 -12.51 7.36
C LYS A 40 -6.84 -13.27 8.64
N GLY A 41 -7.58 -13.08 9.73
CA GLY A 41 -7.38 -13.85 10.95
C GLY A 41 -5.96 -13.76 11.49
N LYS A 42 -5.28 -14.89 11.60
CA LYS A 42 -3.91 -14.94 12.11
C LYS A 42 -2.90 -14.18 11.25
N CYS A 43 -3.22 -13.96 9.99
CA CYS A 43 -2.35 -13.25 9.06
C CYS A 43 -2.68 -11.76 8.97
N ALA A 44 -3.57 -11.24 9.82
CA ALA A 44 -4.01 -9.86 9.72
C ALA A 44 -2.86 -8.85 9.90
N ALA A 45 -1.98 -9.07 10.85
CA ALA A 45 -0.84 -8.16 11.05
C ALA A 45 0.10 -8.17 9.85
N GLN A 46 0.34 -9.33 9.27
CA GLN A 46 1.15 -9.48 8.06
C GLN A 46 0.49 -8.75 6.88
N THR A 47 -0.82 -8.89 6.73
CA THR A 47 -1.58 -8.21 5.69
C THR A 47 -1.52 -6.69 5.88
N LEU A 48 -1.72 -6.22 7.11
CA LEU A 48 -1.64 -4.79 7.41
C LEU A 48 -0.26 -4.23 7.07
N ALA A 49 0.80 -4.95 7.46
CA ALA A 49 2.16 -4.52 7.17
C ALA A 49 2.42 -4.45 5.66
N GLY A 50 1.92 -5.43 4.90
CA GLY A 50 2.05 -5.45 3.45
C GLY A 50 1.33 -4.29 2.77
N LEU A 51 0.11 -4.00 3.20
CA LEU A 51 -0.65 -2.88 2.66
C LEU A 51 0.01 -1.54 3.00
N PHE A 52 0.49 -1.40 4.24
CA PHE A 52 1.17 -0.17 4.63
C PHE A 52 2.45 0.03 3.81
N ALA A 53 3.25 -1.01 3.66
CA ALA A 53 4.45 -0.96 2.82
C ALA A 53 4.10 -0.62 1.36
N ALA A 54 2.99 -1.16 0.85
CA ALA A 54 2.55 -0.88 -0.52
C ALA A 54 2.22 0.60 -0.74
N LYS A 55 1.57 1.23 0.24
CA LYS A 55 1.23 2.66 0.17
C LYS A 55 2.49 3.53 0.21
N GLU A 56 3.42 3.20 1.10
CA GLU A 56 4.69 3.90 1.20
C GLU A 56 5.54 3.72 -0.06
N ALA A 57 5.52 2.52 -0.66
CA ALA A 57 6.26 2.24 -1.88
C ALA A 57 5.75 3.10 -3.04
N LEU A 58 4.44 3.30 -3.14
CA LEU A 58 3.88 4.19 -4.17
C LEU A 58 4.33 5.63 -3.97
N ALA A 59 4.35 6.11 -2.73
CA ALA A 59 4.83 7.46 -2.43
C ALA A 59 6.27 7.64 -2.91
N LYS A 60 7.12 6.64 -2.70
CA LYS A 60 8.50 6.67 -3.17
C LYS A 60 8.58 6.64 -4.70
N ALA A 61 7.73 5.86 -5.36
CA ALA A 61 7.70 5.78 -6.82
C ALA A 61 7.24 7.10 -7.45
N LEU A 62 6.36 7.85 -6.76
CA LEU A 62 5.96 9.18 -7.20
C LEU A 62 7.09 10.20 -7.06
N GLY A 63 8.00 9.99 -6.11
CA GLY A 63 9.13 10.88 -5.89
C GLY A 63 8.79 12.15 -5.15
N THR A 64 7.57 12.26 -4.61
CA THR A 64 7.10 13.48 -3.93
C THR A 64 7.19 13.39 -2.41
N GLY A 65 7.59 12.22 -1.87
CA GLY A 65 7.34 11.94 -0.46
C GLY A 65 5.84 11.79 -0.24
N ILE A 66 5.39 11.86 1.02
CA ILE A 66 3.96 11.76 1.32
C ILE A 66 3.35 13.15 1.22
N ALA A 67 2.99 13.56 0.01
CA ALA A 67 2.37 14.84 -0.30
C ALA A 67 0.85 14.68 -0.52
N PHE A 68 0.27 13.59 -0.02
CA PHE A 68 -1.14 13.24 -0.22
C PHE A 68 -1.58 12.34 0.95
N ASP A 69 -2.89 12.12 1.03
CA ASP A 69 -3.47 11.23 2.05
C ASP A 69 -3.27 9.77 1.62
N LEU A 70 -2.73 8.93 2.49
CA LEU A 70 -2.53 7.51 2.20
C LEU A 70 -3.85 6.77 1.95
N LYS A 71 -4.99 7.29 2.44
CA LYS A 71 -6.31 6.74 2.09
C LYS A 71 -6.61 6.87 0.60
N ASP A 72 -6.00 7.84 -0.07
CA ASP A 72 -6.17 8.05 -1.51
C ASP A 72 -5.41 7.01 -2.34
N VAL A 73 -4.60 6.18 -1.70
CA VAL A 73 -3.85 5.09 -2.32
C VAL A 73 -4.42 3.78 -1.80
N SER A 74 -5.52 3.34 -2.39
CA SER A 74 -6.17 2.10 -1.95
C SER A 74 -5.52 0.90 -2.62
N VAL A 75 -5.20 -0.11 -1.81
CA VAL A 75 -4.66 -1.38 -2.33
C VAL A 75 -5.81 -2.36 -2.48
N ARG A 76 -5.92 -2.94 -3.67
CA ARG A 76 -6.96 -3.93 -3.98
C ARG A 76 -6.29 -5.22 -4.46
N HIS A 77 -7.05 -6.29 -4.44
CA HIS A 77 -6.59 -7.59 -4.91
C HIS A 77 -7.59 -8.12 -5.94
N ASP A 78 -7.08 -8.69 -7.03
CA ASP A 78 -7.94 -9.33 -8.03
C ASP A 78 -8.33 -10.76 -7.58
N GLU A 79 -9.08 -11.46 -8.40
CA GLU A 79 -9.55 -12.82 -8.08
C GLU A 79 -8.40 -13.80 -7.85
N ALA A 80 -7.27 -13.57 -8.50
CA ALA A 80 -6.08 -14.41 -8.34
C ALA A 80 -5.23 -13.98 -7.12
N GLY A 81 -5.65 -12.93 -6.40
CA GLY A 81 -4.92 -12.40 -5.25
C GLY A 81 -3.81 -11.44 -5.61
N ARG A 82 -3.71 -11.03 -6.88
CA ARG A 82 -2.68 -10.11 -7.32
C ARG A 82 -3.01 -8.69 -6.85
N PRO A 83 -2.05 -8.01 -6.17
CA PRO A 83 -2.31 -6.67 -5.66
C PRO A 83 -2.22 -5.60 -6.76
N GLY A 84 -2.95 -4.51 -6.56
CA GLY A 84 -2.90 -3.34 -7.41
C GLY A 84 -3.41 -2.14 -6.64
N TYR A 85 -3.39 -0.97 -7.28
CA TYR A 85 -3.83 0.27 -6.66
C TYR A 85 -5.06 0.84 -7.32
N THR A 86 -5.87 1.51 -6.52
CA THR A 86 -6.89 2.44 -6.99
C THR A 86 -6.56 3.79 -6.36
N LEU A 87 -6.32 4.78 -7.18
CA LEU A 87 -5.92 6.10 -6.72
C LEU A 87 -7.09 7.08 -6.78
N SER A 88 -7.11 8.02 -5.84
CA SER A 88 -8.11 9.08 -5.78
C SER A 88 -7.45 10.35 -5.26
N GLY A 89 -8.19 11.45 -5.26
CA GLY A 89 -7.76 12.71 -4.67
C GLY A 89 -6.41 13.19 -5.19
N ARG A 90 -5.59 13.67 -4.27
CA ARG A 90 -4.29 14.24 -4.61
C ARG A 90 -3.33 13.21 -5.19
N ALA A 91 -3.39 11.96 -4.72
CA ALA A 91 -2.54 10.90 -5.25
C ALA A 91 -2.83 10.66 -6.74
N GLU A 92 -4.10 10.66 -7.12
CA GLU A 92 -4.50 10.50 -8.51
C GLU A 92 -4.00 11.65 -9.37
N GLN A 93 -4.11 12.89 -8.86
CA GLN A 93 -3.60 14.07 -9.56
C GLN A 93 -2.10 13.98 -9.81
N LEU A 94 -1.35 13.58 -8.78
CA LEU A 94 0.11 13.46 -8.89
C LEU A 94 0.53 12.34 -9.84
N ALA A 95 -0.28 11.28 -9.92
CA ALA A 95 0.00 10.15 -10.81
C ALA A 95 -0.15 10.55 -12.30
N GLY A 96 -1.05 11.47 -12.61
CA GLY A 96 -1.18 12.00 -13.95
C GLY A 96 -1.55 10.98 -15.02
N GLY A 97 -2.23 9.90 -14.64
CA GLY A 97 -2.60 8.83 -15.58
C GLY A 97 -1.55 7.74 -15.75
N ASP A 98 -0.42 7.84 -15.06
CA ASP A 98 0.60 6.79 -15.10
C ASP A 98 0.09 5.52 -14.43
N ARG A 99 0.67 4.39 -14.82
CA ARG A 99 0.33 3.08 -14.28
C ARG A 99 1.32 2.70 -13.19
N PHE A 100 0.84 1.93 -12.22
CA PHE A 100 1.66 1.48 -11.10
C PHE A 100 1.56 -0.03 -10.99
N HIS A 101 2.71 -0.67 -10.93
CA HIS A 101 2.82 -2.13 -10.78
C HIS A 101 3.28 -2.40 -9.36
N LEU A 102 2.60 -3.32 -8.68
CA LEU A 102 2.85 -3.60 -7.27
C LEU A 102 3.15 -5.07 -7.06
N SER A 103 4.18 -5.35 -6.28
CA SER A 103 4.43 -6.68 -5.77
C SER A 103 4.69 -6.58 -4.27
N VAL A 104 4.12 -7.51 -3.51
CA VAL A 104 4.26 -7.56 -2.05
C VAL A 104 4.75 -8.94 -1.66
N SER A 105 5.69 -8.97 -0.75
CA SER A 105 6.25 -10.22 -0.25
C SER A 105 6.51 -10.11 1.25
N HIS A 106 6.65 -11.23 1.94
CA HIS A 106 6.95 -11.23 3.37
C HIS A 106 7.81 -12.44 3.69
N ASP A 107 8.73 -12.24 4.63
CA ASP A 107 9.62 -13.29 5.11
C ASP A 107 10.33 -12.78 6.36
N GLY A 108 10.62 -13.67 7.29
CA GLY A 108 11.41 -13.34 8.47
C GLY A 108 10.86 -12.21 9.32
N GLY A 109 9.55 -12.10 9.43
CA GLY A 109 8.92 -11.05 10.24
C GLY A 109 8.82 -9.70 9.55
N MET A 110 9.16 -9.61 8.27
CA MET A 110 9.10 -8.39 7.48
C MET A 110 8.13 -8.52 6.32
N ALA A 111 7.43 -7.45 6.01
CA ALA A 111 6.71 -7.31 4.75
C ALA A 111 7.46 -6.34 3.87
N ALA A 112 7.51 -6.62 2.58
CA ALA A 112 8.18 -5.77 1.61
C ALA A 112 7.24 -5.48 0.45
N ALA A 113 7.32 -4.28 -0.10
CA ALA A 113 6.55 -3.92 -1.28
C ALA A 113 7.44 -3.18 -2.26
N VAL A 114 7.29 -3.50 -3.53
CA VAL A 114 7.92 -2.74 -4.61
C VAL A 114 6.83 -2.18 -5.51
N CYS A 115 6.97 -0.91 -5.84
CA CYS A 115 6.06 -0.21 -6.74
C CYS A 115 6.86 0.36 -7.91
N ILE A 116 6.40 0.09 -9.12
CA ILE A 116 7.04 0.62 -10.34
C ILE A 116 6.03 1.52 -11.02
N ARG A 117 6.42 2.78 -11.21
CA ARG A 117 5.64 3.77 -11.94
C ARG A 117 6.03 3.74 -13.40
N GLU A 118 5.05 3.54 -14.26
CA GLU A 118 5.25 3.48 -15.70
C GLU A 118 4.31 4.47 -16.38
N GLY A 119 4.86 5.23 -17.33
CA GLY A 119 4.07 6.19 -18.08
C GLY A 119 4.78 6.57 -19.37
N GLU A 120 4.18 7.52 -20.09
CA GLU A 120 4.76 8.07 -21.30
C GLU A 120 5.70 9.21 -20.95
N GLU A 121 6.58 9.50 -21.85
CA GLU A 121 7.54 10.60 -21.66
C GLU A 121 6.87 11.97 -21.53
#